data_4973a743a04a4f76deccdbbe581945c1
#
_entry.id   4973a743a04a4f76deccdbbe581945c1
#
_cell.length_a   1.000
_cell.length_b   1.000
_cell.length_c   1.000
_cell.angle_alpha   90.00
_cell.angle_beta   90.00
_cell.angle_gamma   90.00
#
_symmetry.space_group_name_H-M   'P 1'
#
loop_
_entity.id
_entity.type
_entity.pdbx_description
1 polymer ?
#
loop_
_entity_poly.entity_id
_entity_poly.type
_entity_poly.pdbx_seq_one_letter_code
_entity_poly.pdbx_strand_id
1 'polypeptide(L)'
;MHILVVASDYPNPSDPLEGVFERDQARALQNAGHTVTYAAIDLRSARHRRPLGLRHFAEDGLNVYLYSLPVSPLRAAYEPVGGACFRAILRRVCAERGTPDIVHAHFLGVAAITAPVCREKNLPLVITEHTSALNAPDPGAALVKTMRKTYLLADALLAVSSLLAGSILRCTGERATVVPNIIDTQSFGAVKESNAPGKPFRFAASGFLLHRKGYDLLLRATGELCRRGYDLTLTVFGDGPEREALEKLAETEGIRGRVDFRGQCTRKELGEAYAQMDAFVLASRRETFGVVYIEAMAVGLPVIATRCGGPEDFVTEENGILIPVDDESALTGAMERMMLRRKDYDSAAISADIRRKFAPETIAARLTEIYEGILSC
;
A
#
# COMPACT_ATOMS: atom_id res chain seq x y z
N MET A 1 11.58 -21.32 9.34
CA MET A 1 11.92 -20.25 10.32
C MET A 1 10.66 -19.82 11.06
N HIS A 2 10.78 -19.36 12.31
CA HIS A 2 9.73 -18.65 13.03
C HIS A 2 9.89 -17.14 12.84
N ILE A 3 8.95 -16.51 12.15
CA ILE A 3 8.97 -15.08 11.80
C ILE A 3 7.91 -14.36 12.63
N LEU A 4 8.32 -13.31 13.36
CA LEU A 4 7.42 -12.41 14.07
C LEU A 4 7.23 -11.12 13.26
N VAL A 5 6.12 -11.04 12.53
CA VAL A 5 5.74 -9.81 11.80
C VAL A 5 5.13 -8.83 12.79
N VAL A 6 5.61 -7.58 12.79
CA VAL A 6 5.15 -6.53 13.72
C VAL A 6 4.61 -5.34 12.95
N ALA A 7 3.35 -4.98 13.24
CA ALA A 7 2.62 -3.88 12.61
C ALA A 7 1.97 -2.95 13.63
N SER A 8 1.39 -1.84 13.14
CA SER A 8 0.68 -0.87 13.99
C SER A 8 -0.73 -1.31 14.37
N ASP A 9 -1.37 -2.16 13.57
CA ASP A 9 -2.73 -2.67 13.79
C ASP A 9 -2.94 -4.00 13.05
N TYR A 10 -4.14 -4.53 13.18
CA TYR A 10 -4.65 -5.69 12.44
C TYR A 10 -6.02 -5.36 11.86
N PRO A 11 -6.35 -5.74 10.61
CA PRO A 11 -7.65 -5.46 10.01
C PRO A 11 -8.81 -5.91 10.91
N ASN A 12 -9.80 -5.07 11.05
CA ASN A 12 -10.97 -5.33 11.89
C ASN A 12 -12.23 -4.73 11.25
N PRO A 13 -13.45 -5.09 11.68
CA PRO A 13 -14.68 -4.61 11.06
C PRO A 13 -14.85 -3.08 11.06
N SER A 14 -14.24 -2.38 12.01
CA SER A 14 -14.31 -0.91 12.11
C SER A 14 -13.25 -0.22 11.25
N ASP A 15 -12.17 -0.94 10.89
CA ASP A 15 -11.02 -0.43 10.15
C ASP A 15 -10.44 -1.55 9.28
N PRO A 16 -11.13 -1.93 8.20
CA PRO A 16 -10.81 -3.14 7.43
C PRO A 16 -9.56 -3.00 6.55
N LEU A 17 -9.05 -1.79 6.37
CA LEU A 17 -7.89 -1.50 5.52
C LEU A 17 -6.57 -1.35 6.31
N GLU A 18 -6.64 -1.15 7.64
CA GLU A 18 -5.46 -1.03 8.48
C GLU A 18 -4.75 -2.38 8.65
N GLY A 19 -3.44 -2.41 8.47
CA GLY A 19 -2.64 -3.64 8.62
C GLY A 19 -2.83 -4.70 7.52
N VAL A 20 -3.58 -4.38 6.45
CA VAL A 20 -3.88 -5.31 5.35
C VAL A 20 -2.62 -5.78 4.63
N PHE A 21 -1.70 -4.88 4.30
CA PHE A 21 -0.50 -5.23 3.54
C PHE A 21 0.47 -6.09 4.34
N GLU A 22 0.60 -5.80 5.63
CA GLU A 22 1.43 -6.56 6.56
C GLU A 22 0.84 -7.94 6.82
N ARG A 23 -0.49 -8.03 6.95
CA ARG A 23 -1.20 -9.32 7.07
C ARG A 23 -1.04 -10.16 5.81
N ASP A 24 -1.18 -9.57 4.63
CA ASP A 24 -1.04 -10.28 3.36
C ASP A 24 0.40 -10.80 3.19
N GLN A 25 1.40 -10.03 3.61
CA GLN A 25 2.79 -10.49 3.63
C GLN A 25 3.02 -11.61 4.65
N ALA A 26 2.44 -11.52 5.85
CA ALA A 26 2.50 -12.57 6.85
C ALA A 26 1.88 -13.88 6.34
N ARG A 27 0.74 -13.81 5.66
CA ARG A 27 0.08 -14.96 5.02
C ARG A 27 0.93 -15.54 3.87
N ALA A 28 1.55 -14.69 3.07
CA ALA A 28 2.43 -15.15 2.00
C ALA A 28 3.63 -15.95 2.55
N LEU A 29 4.25 -15.47 3.62
CA LEU A 29 5.34 -16.15 4.31
C LEU A 29 4.87 -17.47 4.95
N GLN A 30 3.66 -17.51 5.52
CA GLN A 30 3.07 -18.73 6.06
C GLN A 30 2.83 -19.78 4.96
N ASN A 31 2.29 -19.35 3.81
CA ASN A 31 2.07 -20.22 2.66
C ASN A 31 3.39 -20.71 2.04
N ALA A 32 4.48 -19.96 2.20
CA ALA A 32 5.83 -20.38 1.83
C ALA A 32 6.46 -21.41 2.82
N GLY A 33 5.72 -21.85 3.85
CA GLY A 33 6.14 -22.90 4.78
C GLY A 33 6.83 -22.39 6.04
N HIS A 34 6.79 -21.09 6.32
CA HIS A 34 7.31 -20.53 7.58
C HIS A 34 6.29 -20.61 8.71
N THR A 35 6.77 -20.72 9.94
CA THR A 35 5.95 -20.46 11.12
C THR A 35 5.84 -18.95 11.30
N VAL A 36 4.65 -18.38 11.11
CA VAL A 36 4.46 -16.93 11.21
C VAL A 36 3.58 -16.58 12.40
N THR A 37 4.04 -15.62 13.19
CA THR A 37 3.26 -14.98 14.26
C THR A 37 3.11 -13.49 13.91
N TYR A 38 1.90 -12.96 14.05
CA TYR A 38 1.63 -11.55 13.81
C TYR A 38 1.48 -10.81 15.12
N ALA A 39 2.20 -9.72 15.30
CA ALA A 39 2.09 -8.82 16.44
C ALA A 39 1.58 -7.45 15.98
N ALA A 40 0.59 -6.90 16.66
CA ALA A 40 0.12 -5.55 16.41
C ALA A 40 0.17 -4.70 17.69
N ILE A 41 0.62 -3.45 17.56
CA ILE A 41 0.75 -2.49 18.67
C ILE A 41 -0.05 -1.24 18.35
N ASP A 42 -1.31 -1.22 18.78
CA ASP A 42 -2.21 -0.11 18.54
C ASP A 42 -2.19 0.91 19.70
N LEU A 43 -1.49 2.02 19.48
CA LEU A 43 -1.35 3.13 20.43
C LEU A 43 -2.21 4.36 20.04
N ARG A 44 -3.18 4.21 19.16
CA ARG A 44 -4.09 5.32 18.74
C ARG A 44 -4.87 5.88 19.93
N SER A 45 -5.49 7.03 19.73
CA SER A 45 -6.25 7.71 20.80
C SER A 45 -7.46 6.88 21.26
N ALA A 46 -7.99 7.21 22.45
CA ALA A 46 -9.20 6.60 23.01
C ALA A 46 -10.47 6.83 22.16
N ARG A 47 -10.42 7.73 21.16
CA ARG A 47 -11.52 7.94 20.20
C ARG A 47 -11.74 6.75 19.28
N HIS A 48 -10.69 5.97 19.00
CA HIS A 48 -10.79 4.69 18.30
C HIS A 48 -11.25 3.62 19.31
N ARG A 49 -12.57 3.35 19.32
CA ARG A 49 -13.17 2.36 20.21
C ARG A 49 -12.67 0.95 19.86
N ARG A 50 -12.00 0.31 20.79
CA ARG A 50 -11.48 -1.05 20.67
C ARG A 50 -11.24 -1.67 22.03
N PRO A 51 -11.23 -3.01 22.16
CA PRO A 51 -10.82 -3.68 23.38
C PRO A 51 -9.37 -3.34 23.74
N LEU A 52 -9.10 -2.96 25.00
CA LEU A 52 -7.79 -2.61 25.49
C LEU A 52 -7.03 -3.82 26.05
N GLY A 53 -5.70 -3.71 26.13
CA GLY A 53 -4.81 -4.74 26.67
C GLY A 53 -4.32 -5.70 25.59
N LEU A 54 -3.66 -6.78 26.04
CA LEU A 54 -3.11 -7.82 25.18
C LEU A 54 -4.16 -8.89 24.89
N ARG A 55 -4.47 -9.07 23.60
CA ARG A 55 -5.35 -10.11 23.08
C ARG A 55 -4.56 -11.08 22.21
N HIS A 56 -4.99 -12.33 22.19
CA HIS A 56 -4.51 -13.36 21.27
C HIS A 56 -5.69 -14.05 20.63
N PHE A 57 -5.64 -14.22 19.32
CA PHE A 57 -6.61 -14.98 18.53
C PHE A 57 -5.91 -15.58 17.32
N ALA A 58 -6.58 -16.53 16.66
CA ALA A 58 -6.13 -17.09 15.39
C ALA A 58 -7.17 -16.77 14.29
N GLU A 59 -6.69 -16.36 13.12
CA GLU A 59 -7.52 -16.10 11.94
C GLU A 59 -6.83 -16.70 10.71
N ASP A 60 -7.52 -17.59 10.00
CA ASP A 60 -7.00 -18.31 8.83
C ASP A 60 -5.62 -18.95 9.06
N GLY A 61 -5.43 -19.54 10.26
CA GLY A 61 -4.17 -20.16 10.67
C GLY A 61 -3.08 -19.20 11.15
N LEU A 62 -3.23 -17.90 10.95
CA LEU A 62 -2.29 -16.89 11.45
C LEU A 62 -2.57 -16.59 12.93
N ASN A 63 -1.55 -16.69 13.77
CA ASN A 63 -1.65 -16.35 15.19
C ASN A 63 -1.37 -14.87 15.40
N VAL A 64 -2.35 -14.14 15.93
CA VAL A 64 -2.32 -12.68 16.10
C VAL A 64 -2.28 -12.30 17.58
N TYR A 65 -1.27 -11.53 17.97
CA TYR A 65 -1.12 -10.93 19.29
C TYR A 65 -1.28 -9.42 19.15
N LEU A 66 -2.39 -8.88 19.62
CA LEU A 66 -2.71 -7.45 19.49
C LEU A 66 -2.69 -6.79 20.88
N TYR A 67 -1.84 -5.79 21.06
CA TYR A 67 -1.83 -4.96 22.24
C TYR A 67 -2.38 -3.57 21.93
N SER A 68 -3.53 -3.24 22.53
CA SER A 68 -4.16 -1.93 22.33
C SER A 68 -4.10 -1.11 23.62
N LEU A 69 -3.54 0.11 23.51
CA LEU A 69 -3.46 1.05 24.63
C LEU A 69 -3.55 2.50 24.10
N PRO A 70 -4.42 3.37 24.66
CA PRO A 70 -4.55 4.74 24.17
C PRO A 70 -3.40 5.61 24.72
N VAL A 71 -2.45 5.99 23.87
CA VAL A 71 -1.29 6.83 24.22
C VAL A 71 -1.37 8.22 23.59
N SER A 72 -1.96 8.33 22.38
CA SER A 72 -2.13 9.61 21.71
C SER A 72 -3.03 10.58 22.56
N PRO A 73 -2.66 11.89 22.71
CA PRO A 73 -1.67 12.65 21.93
C PRO A 73 -0.25 12.74 22.54
N LEU A 74 0.08 11.97 23.58
CA LEU A 74 1.35 12.04 24.29
C LEU A 74 2.51 11.44 23.48
N ARG A 75 3.00 12.16 22.47
CA ARG A 75 4.06 11.69 21.57
C ARG A 75 5.33 11.19 22.28
N ALA A 76 5.72 11.86 23.40
CA ALA A 76 6.90 11.45 24.16
C ALA A 76 6.75 10.07 24.84
N ALA A 77 5.51 9.63 25.11
CA ALA A 77 5.23 8.33 25.68
C ALA A 77 5.13 7.20 24.63
N TYR A 78 5.08 7.53 23.34
CA TYR A 78 4.82 6.55 22.27
C TYR A 78 5.86 5.43 22.22
N GLU A 79 7.15 5.77 22.10
CA GLU A 79 8.23 4.77 22.05
C GLU A 79 8.36 3.97 23.36
N PRO A 80 8.41 4.57 24.57
CA PRO A 80 8.60 3.79 25.80
C PRO A 80 7.40 2.91 26.13
N VAL A 81 6.16 3.39 25.94
CA VAL A 81 4.95 2.59 26.18
C VAL A 81 4.83 1.49 25.13
N GLY A 82 5.04 1.81 23.86
CA GLY A 82 5.05 0.83 22.78
C GLY A 82 6.09 -0.27 23.00
N GLY A 83 7.30 0.10 23.42
CA GLY A 83 8.34 -0.84 23.78
C GLY A 83 7.96 -1.77 24.93
N ALA A 84 7.23 -1.27 25.95
CA ALA A 84 6.69 -2.10 27.01
C ALA A 84 5.60 -3.07 26.48
N CYS A 85 4.71 -2.59 25.60
CA CYS A 85 3.70 -3.43 24.94
C CYS A 85 4.38 -4.53 24.10
N PHE A 86 5.40 -4.18 23.32
CA PHE A 86 6.12 -5.16 22.49
C PHE A 86 6.84 -6.21 23.36
N ARG A 87 7.48 -5.81 24.46
CA ARG A 87 8.08 -6.77 25.42
C ARG A 87 7.03 -7.72 26.00
N ALA A 88 5.82 -7.24 26.27
CA ALA A 88 4.73 -8.10 26.77
C ALA A 88 4.27 -9.10 25.70
N ILE A 89 4.09 -8.66 24.45
CA ILE A 89 3.80 -9.54 23.32
C ILE A 89 4.91 -10.57 23.15
N LEU A 90 6.16 -10.12 23.03
CA LEU A 90 7.32 -11.00 22.79
C LEU A 90 7.47 -12.07 23.87
N ARG A 91 7.33 -11.71 25.15
CA ARG A 91 7.35 -12.70 26.25
C ARG A 91 6.29 -13.78 26.09
N ARG A 92 5.08 -13.37 25.69
CA ARG A 92 3.98 -14.31 25.51
C ARG A 92 4.20 -15.18 24.28
N VAL A 93 4.65 -14.62 23.15
CA VAL A 93 5.03 -15.37 21.95
C VAL A 93 6.12 -16.40 22.27
N CYS A 94 7.20 -15.99 22.95
CA CYS A 94 8.27 -16.91 23.30
C CYS A 94 7.80 -18.05 24.21
N ALA A 95 6.89 -17.79 25.14
CA ALA A 95 6.35 -18.81 26.04
C ALA A 95 5.42 -19.80 25.34
N GLU A 96 4.62 -19.35 24.37
CA GLU A 96 3.58 -20.16 23.72
C GLU A 96 4.05 -20.79 22.39
N ARG A 97 5.06 -20.20 21.71
CA ARG A 97 5.45 -20.56 20.35
C ARG A 97 6.95 -20.68 20.12
N GLY A 98 7.76 -20.40 21.11
CA GLY A 98 9.22 -20.34 21.00
C GLY A 98 9.72 -18.95 20.58
N THR A 99 11.02 -18.77 20.69
CA THR A 99 11.70 -17.53 20.29
C THR A 99 11.64 -17.39 18.75
N PRO A 100 11.24 -16.23 18.22
CA PRO A 100 11.31 -16.01 16.77
C PRO A 100 12.75 -15.96 16.29
N ASP A 101 12.99 -16.53 15.09
CA ASP A 101 14.29 -16.45 14.40
C ASP A 101 14.51 -15.05 13.82
N ILE A 102 13.42 -14.41 13.36
CA ILE A 102 13.40 -13.07 12.74
C ILE A 102 12.24 -12.26 13.30
N VAL A 103 12.49 -11.00 13.61
CA VAL A 103 11.47 -9.97 13.82
C VAL A 103 11.42 -9.09 12.60
N HIS A 104 10.24 -8.96 11.96
CA HIS A 104 10.05 -8.11 10.79
C HIS A 104 9.05 -6.99 11.11
N ALA A 105 9.56 -5.78 11.29
CA ALA A 105 8.78 -4.60 11.64
C ALA A 105 8.41 -3.79 10.38
N HIS A 106 7.16 -3.32 10.33
CA HIS A 106 6.66 -2.49 9.25
C HIS A 106 6.44 -1.05 9.71
N PHE A 107 6.85 -0.09 8.89
CA PHE A 107 6.85 1.35 9.17
C PHE A 107 7.83 1.80 10.26
N LEU A 108 8.39 2.99 10.07
CA LEU A 108 9.31 3.62 11.03
C LEU A 108 8.76 3.70 12.45
N GLY A 109 7.46 4.00 12.61
CA GLY A 109 6.84 4.14 13.93
C GLY A 109 6.87 2.84 14.74
N VAL A 110 6.59 1.71 14.10
CA VAL A 110 6.66 0.37 14.72
C VAL A 110 8.12 -0.05 14.91
N ALA A 111 8.97 0.22 13.92
CA ALA A 111 10.40 -0.07 14.02
C ALA A 111 11.07 0.66 15.18
N ALA A 112 10.72 1.94 15.43
CA ALA A 112 11.25 2.71 16.56
C ALA A 112 10.87 2.13 17.94
N ILE A 113 9.73 1.44 18.00
CA ILE A 113 9.26 0.70 19.18
C ILE A 113 10.02 -0.63 19.33
N THR A 114 10.17 -1.38 18.23
CA THR A 114 10.67 -2.76 18.25
C THR A 114 12.20 -2.85 18.27
N ALA A 115 12.90 -1.99 17.54
CA ALA A 115 14.34 -2.06 17.36
C ALA A 115 15.16 -2.05 18.67
N PRO A 116 14.87 -1.18 19.66
CA PRO A 116 15.60 -1.23 20.93
C PRO A 116 15.40 -2.54 21.69
N VAL A 117 14.20 -3.14 21.59
CA VAL A 117 13.89 -4.42 22.26
C VAL A 117 14.57 -5.59 21.53
N CYS A 118 14.58 -5.60 20.22
CA CYS A 118 15.30 -6.61 19.44
C CYS A 118 16.79 -6.58 19.74
N ARG A 119 17.39 -5.40 19.80
CA ARG A 119 18.80 -5.23 20.18
C ARG A 119 19.09 -5.75 21.61
N GLU A 120 18.21 -5.43 22.58
CA GLU A 120 18.30 -5.92 23.97
C GLU A 120 18.26 -7.46 24.05
N LYS A 121 17.47 -8.08 23.19
CA LYS A 121 17.22 -9.54 23.17
C LYS A 121 18.10 -10.31 22.19
N ASN A 122 18.97 -9.66 21.46
CA ASN A 122 19.77 -10.23 20.36
C ASN A 122 18.89 -10.95 19.32
N LEU A 123 17.76 -10.33 18.96
CA LEU A 123 16.86 -10.85 17.91
C LEU A 123 17.16 -10.14 16.59
N PRO A 124 17.38 -10.87 15.52
CA PRO A 124 17.54 -10.30 14.18
C PRO A 124 16.30 -9.49 13.78
N LEU A 125 16.53 -8.26 13.28
CA LEU A 125 15.49 -7.30 12.93
C LEU A 125 15.55 -6.91 11.45
N VAL A 126 14.46 -7.13 10.74
CA VAL A 126 14.21 -6.59 9.42
C VAL A 126 13.19 -5.46 9.53
N ILE A 127 13.39 -4.37 8.79
CA ILE A 127 12.45 -3.24 8.74
C ILE A 127 12.02 -3.05 7.30
N THR A 128 10.70 -3.09 7.03
CA THR A 128 10.13 -2.62 5.76
C THR A 128 9.49 -1.25 5.94
N GLU A 129 9.97 -0.29 5.14
CA GLU A 129 9.48 1.08 5.17
C GLU A 129 8.38 1.32 4.13
N HIS A 130 7.28 1.97 4.57
CA HIS A 130 6.12 2.31 3.75
C HIS A 130 5.72 3.81 3.86
N THR A 131 6.44 4.59 4.68
CA THR A 131 6.02 5.94 5.09
C THR A 131 6.14 6.94 3.94
N SER A 132 5.00 7.43 3.44
CA SER A 132 4.95 8.42 2.35
C SER A 132 5.53 9.79 2.71
N ALA A 133 5.63 10.11 4.01
CA ALA A 133 6.25 11.36 4.47
C ALA A 133 7.72 11.48 4.07
N LEU A 134 8.41 10.34 3.88
CA LEU A 134 9.82 10.29 3.45
C LEU A 134 10.02 10.72 1.99
N ASN A 135 8.98 10.67 1.18
CA ASN A 135 9.01 11.16 -0.20
C ASN A 135 8.77 12.67 -0.30
N ALA A 136 8.63 13.37 0.84
CA ALA A 136 8.62 14.82 0.84
C ALA A 136 10.01 15.38 0.50
N PRO A 137 10.11 16.56 -0.16
CA PRO A 137 11.40 17.22 -0.40
C PRO A 137 12.18 17.49 0.89
N ASP A 138 11.48 17.85 1.96
CA ASP A 138 12.00 17.95 3.33
C ASP A 138 11.09 17.15 4.27
N PRO A 139 11.52 15.96 4.73
CA PRO A 139 10.78 15.16 5.70
C PRO A 139 10.85 15.71 7.14
N GLY A 140 11.66 16.73 7.38
CA GLY A 140 11.84 17.35 8.69
C GLY A 140 12.88 16.65 9.58
N ALA A 141 13.67 17.47 10.30
CA ALA A 141 14.81 17.00 11.08
C ALA A 141 14.45 15.96 12.17
N ALA A 142 13.28 16.09 12.80
CA ALA A 142 12.83 15.15 13.83
C ALA A 142 12.59 13.74 13.26
N LEU A 143 11.97 13.65 12.08
CA LEU A 143 11.74 12.37 11.40
C LEU A 143 13.07 11.74 10.98
N VAL A 144 13.97 12.50 10.34
CA VAL A 144 15.31 12.04 9.95
C VAL A 144 16.12 11.55 11.14
N LYS A 145 16.04 12.24 12.30
CA LYS A 145 16.71 11.79 13.52
C LYS A 145 16.17 10.43 13.99
N THR A 146 14.86 10.24 13.96
CA THR A 146 14.24 8.94 14.33
C THR A 146 14.66 7.85 13.38
N MET A 147 14.66 8.11 12.05
CA MET A 147 15.12 7.17 11.03
C MET A 147 16.56 6.69 11.32
N ARG A 148 17.50 7.62 11.43
CA ARG A 148 18.92 7.30 11.70
C ARG A 148 19.09 6.43 12.93
N LYS A 149 18.45 6.83 14.03
CA LYS A 149 18.50 6.06 15.28
C LYS A 149 17.96 4.64 15.13
N THR A 150 16.87 4.47 14.36
CA THR A 150 16.15 3.21 14.27
C THR A 150 16.78 2.27 13.24
N TYR A 151 17.15 2.78 12.06
CA TYR A 151 17.65 1.95 10.97
C TYR A 151 19.04 1.37 11.23
N LEU A 152 19.89 2.07 12.03
CA LEU A 152 21.17 1.54 12.51
C LEU A 152 21.05 0.28 13.40
N LEU A 153 19.84 -0.05 13.86
CA LEU A 153 19.58 -1.23 14.69
C LEU A 153 19.01 -2.40 13.88
N ALA A 154 18.78 -2.22 12.58
CA ALA A 154 18.27 -3.26 11.70
C ALA A 154 19.38 -4.08 11.06
N ASP A 155 19.18 -5.38 10.94
CA ASP A 155 20.08 -6.28 10.20
C ASP A 155 19.80 -6.21 8.70
N ALA A 156 18.55 -5.86 8.31
CA ALA A 156 18.22 -5.49 6.95
C ALA A 156 17.16 -4.38 6.93
N LEU A 157 17.32 -3.43 5.99
CA LEU A 157 16.37 -2.36 5.74
C LEU A 157 15.78 -2.52 4.34
N LEU A 158 14.45 -2.56 4.26
CA LEU A 158 13.69 -2.75 3.05
C LEU A 158 12.83 -1.51 2.76
N ALA A 159 12.58 -1.25 1.50
CA ALA A 159 11.69 -0.19 1.04
C ALA A 159 10.76 -0.72 -0.05
N VAL A 160 9.51 -0.27 -0.07
CA VAL A 160 8.52 -0.76 -1.04
C VAL A 160 8.69 -0.21 -2.45
N SER A 161 9.57 0.78 -2.66
CA SER A 161 9.87 1.36 -3.99
C SER A 161 11.29 1.93 -4.07
N SER A 162 11.77 2.08 -5.30
CA SER A 162 13.09 2.66 -5.59
C SER A 162 13.18 4.12 -5.12
N LEU A 163 12.11 4.91 -5.29
CA LEU A 163 12.06 6.28 -4.78
C LEU A 163 12.21 6.33 -3.26
N LEU A 164 11.50 5.45 -2.54
CA LEU A 164 11.57 5.38 -1.08
C LEU A 164 12.97 4.95 -0.62
N ALA A 165 13.57 3.95 -1.26
CA ALA A 165 14.95 3.53 -0.99
C ALA A 165 15.94 4.68 -1.20
N GLY A 166 15.79 5.43 -2.30
CA GLY A 166 16.58 6.63 -2.57
C GLY A 166 16.37 7.74 -1.54
N SER A 167 15.14 7.91 -1.04
CA SER A 167 14.83 8.88 0.02
C SER A 167 15.48 8.50 1.35
N ILE A 168 15.45 7.23 1.71
CA ILE A 168 16.14 6.69 2.90
C ILE A 168 17.63 6.97 2.79
N LEU A 169 18.25 6.62 1.66
CA LEU A 169 19.68 6.83 1.45
C LEU A 169 20.06 8.31 1.58
N ARG A 170 19.31 9.21 0.94
CA ARG A 170 19.55 10.66 1.03
C ARG A 170 19.44 11.20 2.46
N CYS A 171 18.45 10.72 3.22
CA CYS A 171 18.17 11.25 4.55
C CYS A 171 19.07 10.69 5.65
N THR A 172 19.49 9.43 5.50
CA THR A 172 20.19 8.71 6.58
C THR A 172 21.59 8.24 6.24
N GLY A 173 21.88 8.04 4.97
CA GLY A 173 23.09 7.34 4.49
C GLY A 173 22.91 5.81 4.43
N GLU A 174 21.81 5.26 4.95
CA GLU A 174 21.55 3.83 4.97
C GLU A 174 20.99 3.35 3.62
N ARG A 175 21.37 2.14 3.22
CA ARG A 175 20.87 1.49 2.00
C ARG A 175 19.69 0.60 2.33
N ALA A 176 18.60 0.73 1.58
CA ALA A 176 17.45 -0.15 1.65
C ALA A 176 17.35 -1.01 0.39
N THR A 177 17.08 -2.31 0.56
CA THR A 177 16.74 -3.21 -0.54
C THR A 177 15.27 -3.00 -0.93
N VAL A 178 14.98 -2.89 -2.22
CA VAL A 178 13.59 -2.71 -2.68
C VAL A 178 12.88 -4.06 -2.67
N VAL A 179 11.86 -4.19 -1.82
CA VAL A 179 10.91 -5.32 -1.78
C VAL A 179 9.50 -4.76 -1.87
N PRO A 180 8.81 -4.92 -3.01
CA PRO A 180 7.51 -4.31 -3.25
C PRO A 180 6.38 -4.94 -2.42
N ASN A 181 5.23 -4.25 -2.39
CA ASN A 181 4.02 -4.81 -1.82
C ASN A 181 3.47 -5.96 -2.67
N ILE A 182 2.63 -6.79 -2.04
CA ILE A 182 1.98 -7.97 -2.63
C ILE A 182 0.62 -7.57 -3.22
N ILE A 183 0.21 -8.22 -4.31
CA ILE A 183 -1.17 -8.19 -4.80
C ILE A 183 -1.97 -9.35 -4.22
N ASP A 184 -3.25 -9.12 -3.98
CA ASP A 184 -4.21 -10.18 -3.70
C ASP A 184 -4.64 -10.86 -5.02
N THR A 185 -3.94 -11.92 -5.39
CA THR A 185 -4.20 -12.65 -6.65
C THR A 185 -5.55 -13.37 -6.69
N GLN A 186 -6.21 -13.56 -5.54
CA GLN A 186 -7.53 -14.18 -5.47
C GLN A 186 -8.62 -13.17 -5.81
N SER A 187 -8.58 -11.99 -5.21
CA SER A 187 -9.55 -10.92 -5.46
C SER A 187 -9.39 -10.29 -6.84
N PHE A 188 -8.17 -10.19 -7.36
CA PHE A 188 -7.84 -9.61 -8.66
C PHE A 188 -7.48 -10.69 -9.69
N GLY A 189 -8.27 -11.79 -9.75
CA GLY A 189 -8.01 -12.98 -10.55
C GLY A 189 -8.49 -12.94 -12.00
N ALA A 190 -9.58 -12.24 -12.26
CA ALA A 190 -10.22 -12.21 -13.58
C ALA A 190 -9.45 -11.29 -14.54
N VAL A 191 -9.05 -11.81 -15.71
CA VAL A 191 -8.50 -10.97 -16.77
C VAL A 191 -9.65 -10.32 -17.54
N LYS A 192 -9.50 -9.02 -17.81
CA LYS A 192 -10.52 -8.26 -18.54
C LYS A 192 -10.75 -8.81 -19.94
N GLU A 193 -12.02 -8.96 -20.30
CA GLU A 193 -12.44 -9.20 -21.68
C GLU A 193 -12.48 -7.90 -22.49
N SER A 194 -12.33 -8.00 -23.81
CA SER A 194 -12.38 -6.86 -24.73
C SER A 194 -13.74 -6.17 -24.69
N ASN A 195 -13.77 -4.83 -24.78
CA ASN A 195 -15.02 -4.07 -24.84
C ASN A 195 -15.79 -4.33 -26.11
N ALA A 196 -17.12 -4.41 -25.98
CA ALA A 196 -18.01 -4.39 -27.15
C ALA A 196 -17.99 -3.01 -27.83
N PRO A 197 -18.05 -2.94 -29.16
CA PRO A 197 -18.15 -1.67 -29.89
C PRO A 197 -19.38 -0.83 -29.46
N GLY A 198 -19.23 0.48 -29.40
CA GLY A 198 -20.32 1.44 -29.13
C GLY A 198 -20.69 1.67 -27.66
N LYS A 199 -19.98 1.09 -26.70
CA LYS A 199 -20.13 1.45 -25.27
C LYS A 199 -19.25 2.65 -24.92
N PRO A 200 -19.64 3.51 -23.96
CA PRO A 200 -18.75 4.57 -23.48
C PRO A 200 -17.47 3.96 -22.93
N PHE A 201 -16.33 4.68 -23.09
CA PHE A 201 -15.07 4.26 -22.51
C PHE A 201 -15.11 4.42 -20.97
N ARG A 202 -14.73 3.38 -20.24
CA ARG A 202 -14.90 3.30 -18.79
C ARG A 202 -13.57 3.40 -18.08
N PHE A 203 -13.32 4.53 -17.43
CA PHE A 203 -12.20 4.69 -16.52
C PHE A 203 -12.57 4.28 -15.11
N ALA A 204 -11.63 3.63 -14.42
CA ALA A 204 -11.68 3.41 -12.98
C ALA A 204 -10.63 4.25 -12.26
N ALA A 205 -10.95 4.71 -11.07
CA ALA A 205 -10.00 5.27 -10.11
C ALA A 205 -10.33 4.74 -8.72
N SER A 206 -9.34 4.44 -7.87
CA SER A 206 -9.60 3.98 -6.51
C SER A 206 -8.59 4.51 -5.51
N GLY A 207 -9.04 4.62 -4.26
CA GLY A 207 -8.24 5.00 -3.11
C GLY A 207 -8.98 5.92 -2.16
N PHE A 208 -8.33 6.23 -1.04
CA PHE A 208 -8.90 7.15 -0.06
C PHE A 208 -8.97 8.58 -0.64
N LEU A 209 -10.13 9.23 -0.57
CA LEU A 209 -10.40 10.52 -1.22
C LEU A 209 -9.69 11.66 -0.47
N LEU A 210 -8.43 11.87 -0.81
CA LEU A 210 -7.54 12.89 -0.26
C LEU A 210 -6.93 13.73 -1.39
N HIS A 211 -6.63 14.99 -1.13
CA HIS A 211 -6.00 15.92 -2.07
C HIS A 211 -4.73 15.34 -2.73
N ARG A 212 -3.92 14.60 -1.96
CA ARG A 212 -2.71 13.98 -2.50
C ARG A 212 -2.95 12.93 -3.59
N LYS A 213 -4.20 12.47 -3.77
CA LYS A 213 -4.59 11.48 -4.80
C LYS A 213 -5.00 12.11 -6.14
N GLY A 214 -5.17 13.45 -6.20
CA GLY A 214 -5.38 14.17 -7.44
C GLY A 214 -6.73 13.91 -8.13
N TYR A 215 -7.77 13.56 -7.38
CA TYR A 215 -9.11 13.37 -7.92
C TYR A 215 -9.69 14.66 -8.52
N ASP A 216 -9.30 15.81 -7.99
CA ASP A 216 -9.65 17.13 -8.52
C ASP A 216 -9.17 17.32 -9.96
N LEU A 217 -7.92 16.96 -10.25
CA LEU A 217 -7.35 16.99 -11.61
C LEU A 217 -8.07 16.00 -12.53
N LEU A 218 -8.34 14.79 -12.02
CA LEU A 218 -9.02 13.73 -12.79
C LEU A 218 -10.43 14.16 -13.21
N LEU A 219 -11.20 14.80 -12.33
CA LEU A 219 -12.54 15.31 -12.65
C LEU A 219 -12.49 16.42 -13.71
N ARG A 220 -11.55 17.36 -13.62
CA ARG A 220 -11.38 18.42 -14.62
C ARG A 220 -10.98 17.86 -15.98
N ALA A 221 -10.03 16.93 -16.03
CA ALA A 221 -9.61 16.26 -17.26
C ALA A 221 -10.80 15.49 -17.89
N THR A 222 -11.62 14.83 -17.07
CA THR A 222 -12.85 14.16 -17.52
C THR A 222 -13.84 15.16 -18.11
N GLY A 223 -14.03 16.32 -17.44
CA GLY A 223 -14.90 17.40 -17.93
C GLY A 223 -14.44 17.96 -19.28
N GLU A 224 -13.15 18.18 -19.42
CA GLU A 224 -12.57 18.66 -20.69
C GLU A 224 -12.77 17.67 -21.83
N LEU A 225 -12.56 16.37 -21.61
CA LEU A 225 -12.81 15.34 -22.63
C LEU A 225 -14.29 15.26 -23.00
N CYS A 226 -15.21 15.38 -22.05
CA CYS A 226 -16.64 15.43 -22.32
C CYS A 226 -17.00 16.65 -23.17
N ARG A 227 -16.44 17.84 -22.91
CA ARG A 227 -16.63 19.06 -23.72
C ARG A 227 -16.10 18.90 -25.14
N ARG A 228 -15.03 18.12 -25.34
CA ARG A 228 -14.51 17.76 -26.68
C ARG A 228 -15.34 16.71 -27.39
N GLY A 229 -16.42 16.20 -26.79
CA GLY A 229 -17.32 15.22 -27.39
C GLY A 229 -16.91 13.76 -27.21
N TYR A 230 -15.92 13.45 -26.36
CA TYR A 230 -15.58 12.06 -26.04
C TYR A 230 -16.67 11.40 -25.20
N ASP A 231 -17.03 10.17 -25.52
CA ASP A 231 -18.01 9.38 -24.77
C ASP A 231 -17.29 8.49 -23.76
N LEU A 232 -17.23 8.95 -22.52
CA LEU A 232 -16.56 8.27 -21.41
C LEU A 232 -17.36 8.34 -20.11
N THR A 233 -17.04 7.43 -19.20
CA THR A 233 -17.49 7.43 -17.81
C THR A 233 -16.30 7.22 -16.88
N LEU A 234 -16.40 7.75 -15.67
CA LEU A 234 -15.43 7.59 -14.60
C LEU A 234 -16.10 6.96 -13.39
N THR A 235 -15.61 5.81 -12.93
CA THR A 235 -16.05 5.21 -11.67
C THR A 235 -14.97 5.39 -10.60
N VAL A 236 -15.33 6.02 -9.50
CA VAL A 236 -14.45 6.31 -8.37
C VAL A 236 -14.82 5.41 -7.20
N PHE A 237 -13.88 4.54 -6.80
CA PHE A 237 -13.99 3.64 -5.66
C PHE A 237 -13.21 4.18 -4.48
N GLY A 238 -13.84 4.20 -3.31
CA GLY A 238 -13.25 4.71 -2.08
C GLY A 238 -14.08 5.84 -1.48
N ASP A 239 -13.69 6.23 -0.28
CA ASP A 239 -14.31 7.31 0.48
C ASP A 239 -13.22 8.17 1.14
N GLY A 240 -13.60 9.33 1.68
CA GLY A 240 -12.64 10.21 2.33
C GLY A 240 -13.17 11.63 2.54
N PRO A 241 -12.39 12.47 3.22
CA PRO A 241 -12.84 13.82 3.60
C PRO A 241 -13.11 14.75 2.40
N GLU A 242 -12.59 14.44 1.20
CA GLU A 242 -12.82 15.27 0.00
C GLU A 242 -14.06 14.87 -0.80
N ARG A 243 -14.80 13.83 -0.41
CA ARG A 243 -15.92 13.29 -1.17
C ARG A 243 -16.92 14.37 -1.58
N GLU A 244 -17.43 15.12 -0.63
CA GLU A 244 -18.43 16.18 -0.87
C GLU A 244 -17.91 17.27 -1.82
N ALA A 245 -16.64 17.68 -1.64
CA ALA A 245 -16.01 18.66 -2.51
C ALA A 245 -15.82 18.15 -3.94
N LEU A 246 -15.49 16.86 -4.11
CA LEU A 246 -15.31 16.22 -5.42
C LEU A 246 -16.66 16.02 -6.14
N GLU A 247 -17.72 15.65 -5.42
CA GLU A 247 -19.08 15.56 -5.98
C GLU A 247 -19.55 16.93 -6.51
N LYS A 248 -19.33 17.99 -5.73
CA LYS A 248 -19.63 19.37 -6.14
C LYS A 248 -18.77 19.83 -7.34
N LEU A 249 -17.52 19.41 -7.39
CA LEU A 249 -16.65 19.69 -8.56
C LEU A 249 -17.18 19.00 -9.81
N ALA A 250 -17.63 17.75 -9.71
CA ALA A 250 -18.24 17.03 -10.85
C ALA A 250 -19.50 17.72 -11.37
N GLU A 251 -20.31 18.35 -10.48
CA GLU A 251 -21.45 19.18 -10.88
C GLU A 251 -20.99 20.44 -11.60
N THR A 252 -19.99 21.14 -11.07
CA THR A 252 -19.42 22.37 -11.64
C THR A 252 -18.83 22.13 -13.02
N GLU A 253 -18.16 20.97 -13.24
CA GLU A 253 -17.61 20.58 -14.54
C GLU A 253 -18.68 20.05 -15.51
N GLY A 254 -19.94 19.92 -15.06
CA GLY A 254 -21.04 19.42 -15.90
C GLY A 254 -21.01 17.93 -16.19
N ILE A 255 -20.29 17.15 -15.38
CA ILE A 255 -20.06 15.71 -15.59
C ILE A 255 -20.70 14.82 -14.53
N ARG A 256 -21.61 15.35 -13.69
CA ARG A 256 -22.22 14.56 -12.61
C ARG A 256 -22.87 13.26 -13.09
N GLY A 257 -23.46 13.25 -14.29
CA GLY A 257 -24.03 12.06 -14.93
C GLY A 257 -23.02 11.11 -15.57
N ARG A 258 -21.74 11.48 -15.62
CA ARG A 258 -20.63 10.69 -16.17
C ARG A 258 -19.68 10.12 -15.11
N VAL A 259 -19.85 10.56 -13.85
CA VAL A 259 -19.01 10.14 -12.71
C VAL A 259 -19.86 9.39 -11.69
N ASP A 260 -19.43 8.19 -11.33
CA ASP A 260 -20.06 7.34 -10.33
C ASP A 260 -19.13 7.17 -9.10
N PHE A 261 -19.52 7.75 -7.96
CA PHE A 261 -18.81 7.61 -6.69
C PHE A 261 -19.37 6.42 -5.90
N ARG A 262 -18.72 5.27 -5.99
CA ARG A 262 -19.16 3.98 -5.41
C ARG A 262 -18.96 3.85 -3.90
N GLY A 263 -18.13 4.71 -3.30
CA GLY A 263 -17.77 4.54 -1.89
C GLY A 263 -16.77 3.40 -1.68
N GLN A 264 -16.66 2.96 -0.43
CA GLN A 264 -15.77 1.85 -0.07
C GLN A 264 -16.30 0.53 -0.63
N CYS A 265 -15.39 -0.27 -1.19
CA CYS A 265 -15.65 -1.61 -1.72
C CYS A 265 -14.68 -2.60 -1.10
N THR A 266 -15.10 -3.85 -0.97
CA THR A 266 -14.19 -4.95 -0.66
C THR A 266 -13.24 -5.20 -1.85
N ARG A 267 -12.09 -5.84 -1.61
CA ARG A 267 -11.15 -6.19 -2.69
C ARG A 267 -11.82 -7.04 -3.78
N LYS A 268 -12.69 -7.98 -3.38
CA LYS A 268 -13.42 -8.82 -4.33
C LYS A 268 -14.33 -8.00 -5.24
N GLU A 269 -15.17 -7.12 -4.66
CA GLU A 269 -16.04 -6.22 -5.43
C GLU A 269 -15.24 -5.31 -6.35
N LEU A 270 -14.09 -4.82 -5.88
CA LEU A 270 -13.19 -3.97 -6.66
C LEU A 270 -12.58 -4.74 -7.85
N GLY A 271 -12.14 -5.99 -7.64
CA GLY A 271 -11.61 -6.84 -8.70
C GLY A 271 -12.67 -7.17 -9.77
N GLU A 272 -13.91 -7.51 -9.36
CA GLU A 272 -15.05 -7.72 -10.25
C GLU A 272 -15.41 -6.45 -11.03
N ALA A 273 -15.36 -5.29 -10.39
CA ALA A 273 -15.62 -4.01 -11.04
C ALA A 273 -14.51 -3.64 -12.03
N TYR A 274 -13.24 -3.82 -11.68
CA TYR A 274 -12.13 -3.55 -12.59
C TYR A 274 -12.20 -4.39 -13.87
N ALA A 275 -12.60 -5.65 -13.79
CA ALA A 275 -12.80 -6.49 -14.98
C ALA A 275 -13.81 -5.90 -15.98
N GLN A 276 -14.68 -4.98 -15.56
CA GLN A 276 -15.64 -4.29 -16.42
C GLN A 276 -15.13 -2.93 -16.94
N MET A 277 -13.98 -2.46 -16.52
CA MET A 277 -13.42 -1.16 -16.91
C MET A 277 -12.50 -1.28 -18.13
N ASP A 278 -12.10 -0.17 -18.72
CA ASP A 278 -11.24 -0.12 -19.91
C ASP A 278 -9.82 0.31 -19.59
N ALA A 279 -9.66 1.19 -18.61
CA ALA A 279 -8.37 1.61 -18.09
C ALA A 279 -8.54 2.09 -16.64
N PHE A 280 -7.44 2.08 -15.91
CA PHE A 280 -7.33 2.68 -14.59
C PHE A 280 -6.59 4.01 -14.69
N VAL A 281 -7.03 5.02 -13.93
CA VAL A 281 -6.39 6.34 -13.91
C VAL A 281 -6.39 6.93 -12.52
N LEU A 282 -5.25 7.41 -12.06
CA LEU A 282 -5.16 8.17 -10.81
C LEU A 282 -4.02 9.19 -10.94
N ALA A 283 -4.33 10.48 -10.70
CA ALA A 283 -3.38 11.58 -10.83
C ALA A 283 -2.71 11.92 -9.49
N SER A 284 -2.21 10.92 -8.79
CA SER A 284 -1.63 11.10 -7.45
C SER A 284 -0.47 12.09 -7.44
N ARG A 285 -0.49 13.00 -6.49
CA ARG A 285 0.61 13.94 -6.22
C ARG A 285 1.77 13.28 -5.48
N ARG A 286 1.48 12.18 -4.77
CA ARG A 286 2.49 11.41 -4.02
C ARG A 286 2.02 9.99 -3.78
N GLU A 287 2.85 9.03 -4.14
CA GLU A 287 2.69 7.60 -3.83
C GLU A 287 3.99 7.03 -3.28
N THR A 288 3.86 6.14 -2.32
CA THR A 288 5.01 5.35 -1.84
C THR A 288 5.25 4.15 -2.74
N PHE A 289 4.17 3.48 -3.11
CA PHE A 289 4.18 2.36 -4.05
C PHE A 289 3.01 2.45 -5.04
N GLY A 290 1.77 2.54 -4.54
CA GLY A 290 0.57 2.62 -5.36
C GLY A 290 -0.03 1.25 -5.66
N VAL A 291 -0.39 0.49 -4.62
CA VAL A 291 -0.98 -0.85 -4.73
C VAL A 291 -2.19 -0.89 -5.66
N VAL A 292 -3.03 0.14 -5.67
CA VAL A 292 -4.22 0.23 -6.52
C VAL A 292 -3.91 0.12 -8.03
N TYR A 293 -2.73 0.55 -8.46
CA TYR A 293 -2.31 0.39 -9.86
C TYR A 293 -2.00 -1.08 -10.17
N ILE A 294 -1.24 -1.77 -9.31
CA ILE A 294 -0.92 -3.18 -9.54
C ILE A 294 -2.17 -4.07 -9.38
N GLU A 295 -3.14 -3.69 -8.55
CA GLU A 295 -4.45 -4.34 -8.46
C GLU A 295 -5.22 -4.21 -9.78
N ALA A 296 -5.29 -3.02 -10.38
CA ALA A 296 -5.90 -2.79 -11.69
C ALA A 296 -5.17 -3.54 -12.80
N MET A 297 -3.84 -3.50 -12.82
CA MET A 297 -3.02 -4.20 -13.80
C MET A 297 -3.11 -5.72 -13.65
N ALA A 298 -3.34 -6.26 -12.46
CA ALA A 298 -3.51 -7.69 -12.22
C ALA A 298 -4.75 -8.27 -12.93
N VAL A 299 -5.79 -7.46 -13.16
CA VAL A 299 -6.94 -7.82 -13.99
C VAL A 299 -6.76 -7.42 -15.47
N GLY A 300 -5.58 -6.95 -15.87
CA GLY A 300 -5.21 -6.61 -17.25
C GLY A 300 -5.62 -5.21 -17.70
N LEU A 301 -5.90 -4.27 -16.79
CA LEU A 301 -6.14 -2.88 -17.15
C LEU A 301 -4.81 -2.15 -17.40
N PRO A 302 -4.67 -1.44 -18.52
CA PRO A 302 -3.61 -0.45 -18.64
C PRO A 302 -3.88 0.73 -17.72
N VAL A 303 -2.82 1.39 -17.25
CA VAL A 303 -2.93 2.43 -16.24
C VAL A 303 -2.42 3.79 -16.74
N ILE A 304 -2.99 4.87 -16.21
CA ILE A 304 -2.42 6.22 -16.31
C ILE A 304 -2.02 6.62 -14.88
N ALA A 305 -0.74 6.90 -14.69
CA ALA A 305 -0.17 7.28 -13.41
C ALA A 305 0.72 8.52 -13.55
N THR A 306 0.95 9.21 -12.46
CA THR A 306 1.89 10.33 -12.38
C THR A 306 3.29 9.85 -11.98
N ARG A 307 4.32 10.62 -12.37
CA ARG A 307 5.71 10.45 -11.91
C ARG A 307 5.85 10.97 -10.47
N CYS A 308 5.19 10.28 -9.54
CA CYS A 308 5.10 10.69 -8.13
C CYS A 308 5.77 9.69 -7.17
N GLY A 309 6.52 8.73 -7.71
CA GLY A 309 7.29 7.74 -6.95
C GLY A 309 7.01 6.30 -7.35
N GLY A 310 6.30 5.56 -6.50
CA GLY A 310 6.10 4.12 -6.67
C GLY A 310 5.67 3.62 -8.05
N PRO A 311 4.73 4.27 -8.76
CA PRO A 311 4.31 3.84 -10.10
C PRO A 311 5.45 3.79 -11.13
N GLU A 312 6.49 4.60 -10.96
CA GLU A 312 7.65 4.64 -11.86
C GLU A 312 8.46 3.33 -11.86
N ASP A 313 8.31 2.49 -10.83
CA ASP A 313 9.02 1.21 -10.73
C ASP A 313 8.39 0.11 -11.62
N PHE A 314 7.13 0.27 -12.06
CA PHE A 314 6.42 -0.80 -12.75
C PHE A 314 5.54 -0.36 -13.94
N VAL A 315 5.26 0.93 -14.08
CA VAL A 315 4.52 1.44 -15.26
C VAL A 315 5.49 1.70 -16.39
N THR A 316 5.24 1.05 -17.54
CA THR A 316 6.02 1.14 -18.78
C THR A 316 5.10 1.47 -19.95
N GLU A 317 5.66 1.70 -21.14
CA GLU A 317 4.87 2.00 -22.35
C GLU A 317 3.98 0.82 -22.77
N GLU A 318 4.34 -0.42 -22.40
CA GLU A 318 3.57 -1.63 -22.72
C GLU A 318 2.34 -1.81 -21.83
N ASN A 319 2.30 -1.16 -20.65
CA ASN A 319 1.25 -1.38 -19.67
C ASN A 319 0.56 -0.10 -19.18
N GLY A 320 1.02 1.11 -19.63
CA GLY A 320 0.42 2.34 -19.17
C GLY A 320 1.08 3.61 -19.71
N ILE A 321 0.70 4.72 -19.10
CA ILE A 321 1.21 6.06 -19.43
C ILE A 321 1.62 6.75 -18.13
N LEU A 322 2.88 7.23 -18.07
CA LEU A 322 3.37 8.09 -17.00
C LEU A 322 3.34 9.56 -17.41
N ILE A 323 2.74 10.41 -16.58
CA ILE A 323 2.62 11.85 -16.80
C ILE A 323 3.28 12.64 -15.65
N PRO A 324 3.60 13.92 -15.84
CA PRO A 324 4.04 14.78 -14.74
C PRO A 324 2.98 14.94 -13.65
N VAL A 325 3.43 15.23 -12.42
CA VAL A 325 2.54 15.57 -11.29
C VAL A 325 1.94 16.96 -11.52
N ASP A 326 0.68 17.16 -11.12
CA ASP A 326 -0.05 18.45 -11.20
C ASP A 326 -0.15 19.04 -12.62
N ASP A 327 -0.13 18.18 -13.65
CA ASP A 327 -0.29 18.58 -15.05
C ASP A 327 -1.63 18.08 -15.62
N GLU A 328 -2.66 18.93 -15.54
CA GLU A 328 -4.01 18.63 -16.05
C GLU A 328 -4.03 18.41 -17.57
N SER A 329 -3.21 19.16 -18.33
CA SER A 329 -3.12 19.02 -19.78
C SER A 329 -2.50 17.67 -20.17
N ALA A 330 -1.42 17.27 -19.49
CA ALA A 330 -0.80 15.96 -19.69
C ALA A 330 -1.76 14.82 -19.31
N LEU A 331 -2.55 14.97 -18.24
CA LEU A 331 -3.57 14.00 -17.83
C LEU A 331 -4.67 13.87 -18.90
N THR A 332 -5.23 14.98 -19.35
CA THR A 332 -6.26 15.01 -20.39
C THR A 332 -5.75 14.34 -21.68
N GLY A 333 -4.54 14.68 -22.14
CA GLY A 333 -3.93 14.07 -23.31
C GLY A 333 -3.59 12.59 -23.14
N ALA A 334 -3.24 12.15 -21.92
CA ALA A 334 -3.01 10.73 -21.62
C ALA A 334 -4.32 9.93 -21.64
N MET A 335 -5.40 10.49 -21.06
CA MET A 335 -6.72 9.85 -21.10
C MET A 335 -7.23 9.75 -22.54
N GLU A 336 -7.08 10.80 -23.35
CA GLU A 336 -7.44 10.77 -24.78
C GLU A 336 -6.65 9.71 -25.54
N ARG A 337 -5.32 9.65 -25.38
CA ARG A 337 -4.47 8.61 -25.99
C ARG A 337 -4.87 7.21 -25.55
N MET A 338 -5.19 7.02 -24.28
CA MET A 338 -5.64 5.73 -23.75
C MET A 338 -6.94 5.28 -24.41
N MET A 339 -7.90 6.18 -24.62
CA MET A 339 -9.16 5.88 -25.32
C MET A 339 -8.91 5.47 -26.77
N LEU A 340 -8.07 6.20 -27.49
CA LEU A 340 -7.78 5.96 -28.90
C LEU A 340 -6.93 4.70 -29.14
N ARG A 341 -6.04 4.38 -28.20
CA ARG A 341 -5.05 3.31 -28.32
C ARG A 341 -5.27 2.13 -27.37
N ARG A 342 -6.46 1.98 -26.78
CA ARG A 342 -6.74 0.89 -25.82
C ARG A 342 -6.39 -0.50 -26.38
N LYS A 343 -6.62 -0.75 -27.67
CA LYS A 343 -6.35 -2.05 -28.31
C LYS A 343 -4.84 -2.37 -28.41
N ASP A 344 -3.95 -1.37 -28.29
CA ASP A 344 -2.50 -1.59 -28.33
C ASP A 344 -1.98 -2.22 -27.02
N TYR A 345 -2.80 -2.22 -25.96
CA TYR A 345 -2.48 -2.81 -24.65
C TYR A 345 -3.04 -4.23 -24.55
N ASP A 346 -2.13 -5.19 -24.40
CA ASP A 346 -2.46 -6.60 -24.18
C ASP A 346 -2.78 -6.86 -22.68
N SER A 347 -4.08 -7.03 -22.41
CA SER A 347 -4.56 -7.27 -21.04
C SER A 347 -3.97 -8.54 -20.40
N ALA A 348 -3.76 -9.60 -21.20
CA ALA A 348 -3.20 -10.84 -20.68
C ALA A 348 -1.72 -10.68 -20.34
N ALA A 349 -0.95 -10.00 -21.21
CA ALA A 349 0.47 -9.71 -20.96
C ALA A 349 0.66 -8.80 -19.72
N ILE A 350 -0.16 -7.74 -19.58
CA ILE A 350 -0.15 -6.86 -18.40
C ILE A 350 -0.39 -7.66 -17.14
N SER A 351 -1.48 -8.46 -17.10
CA SER A 351 -1.81 -9.28 -15.94
C SER A 351 -0.70 -10.26 -15.59
N ALA A 352 -0.15 -10.97 -16.59
CA ALA A 352 0.91 -11.96 -16.40
C ALA A 352 2.19 -11.34 -15.82
N ASP A 353 2.62 -10.18 -16.35
CA ASP A 353 3.82 -9.50 -15.86
C ASP A 353 3.68 -9.03 -14.40
N ILE A 354 2.53 -8.42 -14.06
CA ILE A 354 2.25 -7.94 -12.71
C ILE A 354 2.16 -9.10 -11.71
N ARG A 355 1.50 -10.19 -12.06
CA ARG A 355 1.45 -11.39 -11.21
C ARG A 355 2.82 -11.99 -11.00
N ARG A 356 3.63 -12.10 -12.04
CA ARG A 356 5.00 -12.60 -11.93
C ARG A 356 5.86 -11.76 -10.98
N LYS A 357 5.68 -10.44 -10.94
CA LYS A 357 6.48 -9.50 -10.15
C LYS A 357 6.00 -9.37 -8.69
N PHE A 358 4.68 -9.38 -8.46
CA PHE A 358 4.05 -8.96 -7.20
C PHE A 358 3.18 -10.04 -6.55
N ALA A 359 3.18 -11.27 -7.08
CA ALA A 359 2.48 -12.39 -6.46
C ALA A 359 3.02 -12.68 -5.05
N PRO A 360 2.16 -13.17 -4.14
CA PRO A 360 2.55 -13.52 -2.78
C PRO A 360 3.77 -14.45 -2.73
N GLU A 361 3.82 -15.44 -3.63
CA GLU A 361 4.91 -16.43 -3.70
C GLU A 361 6.24 -15.79 -4.08
N THR A 362 6.24 -14.85 -5.04
CA THR A 362 7.43 -14.14 -5.50
C THR A 362 8.02 -13.28 -4.38
N ILE A 363 7.17 -12.53 -3.68
CA ILE A 363 7.62 -11.64 -2.61
C ILE A 363 8.05 -12.44 -1.38
N ALA A 364 7.32 -13.51 -1.03
CA ALA A 364 7.71 -14.39 0.08
C ALA A 364 9.06 -15.07 -0.17
N ALA A 365 9.31 -15.57 -1.39
CA ALA A 365 10.62 -16.14 -1.75
C ALA A 365 11.76 -15.12 -1.57
N ARG A 366 11.58 -13.89 -2.06
CA ARG A 366 12.57 -12.83 -1.92
C ARG A 366 12.84 -12.46 -0.46
N LEU A 367 11.79 -12.39 0.37
CA LEU A 367 11.95 -12.16 1.81
C LEU A 367 12.66 -13.32 2.49
N THR A 368 12.36 -14.56 2.11
CA THR A 368 13.01 -15.76 2.64
C THR A 368 14.53 -15.72 2.38
N GLU A 369 14.96 -15.39 1.14
CA GLU A 369 16.36 -15.23 0.80
C GLU A 369 17.08 -14.19 1.70
N ILE A 370 16.40 -13.05 1.97
CA ILE A 370 16.94 -12.02 2.86
C ILE A 370 17.09 -12.54 4.29
N TYR A 371 16.07 -13.24 4.80
CA TYR A 371 16.11 -13.78 6.17
C TYR A 371 17.19 -14.87 6.32
N GLU A 372 17.31 -15.77 5.35
CA GLU A 372 18.36 -16.79 5.34
C GLU A 372 19.76 -16.17 5.31
N GLY A 373 19.93 -15.10 4.53
CA GLY A 373 21.18 -14.34 4.50
C GLY A 373 21.57 -13.76 5.86
N ILE A 374 20.59 -13.23 6.63
CA ILE A 374 20.82 -12.69 7.98
C ILE A 374 21.19 -13.80 8.96
N LEU A 375 20.51 -14.94 8.90
CA LEU A 375 20.71 -16.04 9.84
C LEU A 375 21.99 -16.86 9.57
N SER A 376 22.60 -16.67 8.39
CA SER A 376 23.85 -17.35 8.00
C SER A 376 25.11 -16.57 8.35
N CYS A 377 24.99 -15.32 8.79
CA CYS A 377 26.07 -14.43 9.24
C CYS A 377 26.30 -14.55 10.74
#